data_f286da20816e164456f021321a09b903
#
_entry.id   f286da20816e164456f021321a09b903
#
_cell.length_a   1.000
_cell.length_b   1.000
_cell.length_c   1.000
_cell.angle_alpha   90.00
_cell.angle_beta   90.00
_cell.angle_gamma   90.00
#
_symmetry.space_group_name_H-M   'P 1'
#
loop_
_entity.id
_entity.type
_entity.pdbx_description
1 polymer ?
#
loop_
_entity_poly.entity_id
_entity_poly.type
_entity_poly.pdbx_seq_one_letter_code
_entity_poly.pdbx_strand_id
1 'polypeptide(L)'
;MVVEVPGGRRALVAQAMGRLYMDPLDCPFRTASELLGRYRLGGTVAAILVDFHAEASSEKMAFAHFLDGQVSAVIGTHTHCPSADAQVLPGGTAFQSDAGMSGDYDSVIGMVKDAATLRFWRKMPGERLAPAEGEATVCGTFVETDDATGLAMRIEPVRVGGRLARAMPAG
;
A
#
# COMPACT_ATOMS: atom_id res chain seq x y z
N MET A 1 13.20 -5.85 -4.29
CA MET A 1 14.61 -5.51 -3.95
C MET A 1 14.90 -5.87 -2.50
N VAL A 2 16.14 -6.23 -2.17
CA VAL A 2 16.57 -6.41 -0.77
C VAL A 2 17.35 -5.16 -0.36
N VAL A 3 17.02 -4.61 0.80
CA VAL A 3 17.66 -3.41 1.36
C VAL A 3 18.29 -3.75 2.71
N GLU A 4 19.42 -3.12 3.02
CA GLU A 4 20.01 -3.21 4.34
C GLU A 4 19.31 -2.24 5.29
N VAL A 5 19.05 -2.70 6.51
CA VAL A 5 18.44 -1.92 7.57
C VAL A 5 19.39 -1.87 8.79
N PRO A 6 19.20 -0.93 9.73
CA PRO A 6 20.06 -0.82 10.89
C PRO A 6 20.31 -2.15 11.61
N GLY A 7 21.52 -2.35 12.12
CA GLY A 7 21.93 -3.60 12.76
C GLY A 7 22.41 -4.69 11.82
N GLY A 8 22.72 -4.37 10.54
CA GLY A 8 23.21 -5.33 9.54
C GLY A 8 22.16 -6.33 9.07
N ARG A 9 20.89 -6.08 9.39
CA ARG A 9 19.75 -6.89 8.93
C ARG A 9 19.34 -6.50 7.53
N ARG A 10 18.54 -7.32 6.88
CA ARG A 10 18.00 -7.10 5.53
C ARG A 10 16.49 -7.13 5.54
N ALA A 11 15.86 -6.26 4.76
CA ALA A 11 14.44 -6.29 4.49
C ALA A 11 14.19 -6.52 2.99
N LEU A 12 13.18 -7.29 2.65
CA LEU A 12 12.68 -7.45 1.30
C LEU A 12 11.54 -6.46 1.06
N VAL A 13 11.66 -5.65 0.02
CA VAL A 13 10.58 -4.82 -0.51
C VAL A 13 10.21 -5.35 -1.88
N ALA A 14 8.96 -5.74 -2.04
CA ALA A 14 8.42 -6.28 -3.28
C ALA A 14 7.17 -5.48 -3.68
N GLN A 15 6.91 -5.40 -4.98
CA GLN A 15 5.67 -4.90 -5.53
C GLN A 15 5.03 -5.97 -6.41
N ALA A 16 3.72 -6.11 -6.32
CA ALA A 16 2.92 -6.93 -7.21
C ALA A 16 1.70 -6.13 -7.69
N MET A 17 1.17 -6.49 -8.84
CA MET A 17 0.01 -5.85 -9.44
C MET A 17 -1.18 -6.80 -9.46
N GLY A 18 -2.37 -6.32 -9.07
CA GLY A 18 -3.62 -7.02 -9.22
C GLY A 18 -4.03 -7.18 -10.68
N ARG A 19 -5.04 -8.01 -10.95
CA ARG A 19 -5.54 -8.29 -12.29
C ARG A 19 -7.02 -7.95 -12.48
N LEU A 20 -7.75 -7.79 -11.38
CA LEU A 20 -9.17 -7.48 -11.45
C LEU A 20 -9.35 -6.00 -11.82
N TYR A 21 -9.92 -5.74 -12.98
CA TYR A 21 -10.05 -4.42 -13.62
C TYR A 21 -8.71 -3.73 -13.96
N MET A 22 -7.64 -4.51 -14.11
CA MET A 22 -6.30 -4.05 -14.44
C MET A 22 -5.73 -4.84 -15.61
N ASP A 23 -4.51 -4.51 -16.05
CA ASP A 23 -3.85 -5.23 -17.14
C ASP A 23 -3.63 -6.72 -16.80
N PRO A 24 -3.80 -7.63 -17.77
CA PRO A 24 -3.68 -9.06 -17.55
C PRO A 24 -2.21 -9.51 -17.47
N LEU A 25 -1.56 -9.16 -16.38
CA LEU A 25 -0.18 -9.58 -16.06
C LEU A 25 -0.15 -11.00 -15.48
N ASP A 26 1.04 -11.46 -15.13
CA ASP A 26 1.24 -12.74 -14.43
C ASP A 26 0.48 -12.78 -13.09
N CYS A 27 0.19 -14.00 -12.63
CA CYS A 27 -0.58 -14.19 -11.40
C CYS A 27 0.21 -13.71 -10.17
N PRO A 28 -0.25 -12.65 -9.46
CA PRO A 28 0.47 -12.10 -8.32
C PRO A 28 0.63 -13.12 -7.17
N PHE A 29 -0.35 -13.98 -6.96
CA PHE A 29 -0.29 -15.05 -5.96
C PHE A 29 0.84 -16.05 -6.24
N ARG A 30 0.97 -16.49 -7.49
CA ARG A 30 2.04 -17.40 -7.91
C ARG A 30 3.41 -16.71 -7.81
N THR A 31 3.52 -15.48 -8.30
CA THR A 31 4.77 -14.72 -8.25
C THR A 31 5.22 -14.48 -6.80
N ALA A 32 4.27 -14.17 -5.90
CA ALA A 32 4.58 -14.03 -4.48
C ALA A 32 5.06 -15.36 -3.86
N SER A 33 4.41 -16.48 -4.17
CA SER A 33 4.86 -17.82 -3.70
C SER A 33 6.28 -18.14 -4.16
N GLU A 34 6.61 -17.88 -5.42
CA GLU A 34 7.95 -18.08 -5.96
C GLU A 34 9.00 -17.19 -5.29
N LEU A 35 8.64 -15.94 -4.99
CA LEU A 35 9.49 -15.01 -4.26
C LEU A 35 9.75 -15.49 -2.84
N LEU A 36 8.71 -15.92 -2.11
CA LEU A 36 8.81 -16.44 -0.74
C LEU A 36 9.53 -17.78 -0.65
N GLY A 37 9.59 -18.53 -1.74
CA GLY A 37 10.47 -19.70 -1.86
C GLY A 37 11.97 -19.36 -1.76
N ARG A 38 12.35 -18.10 -2.05
CA ARG A 38 13.75 -17.62 -2.00
C ARG A 38 14.05 -16.80 -0.73
N TYR A 39 13.03 -16.17 -0.16
CA TYR A 39 13.16 -15.29 1.00
C TYR A 39 12.21 -15.73 2.11
N ARG A 40 12.77 -16.04 3.27
CA ARG A 40 12.00 -16.48 4.45
C ARG A 40 12.06 -15.41 5.52
N LEU A 41 10.89 -14.95 5.96
CA LEU A 41 10.73 -14.02 7.08
C LEU A 41 11.30 -14.61 8.37
N GLY A 42 12.00 -13.80 9.17
CA GLY A 42 12.70 -14.25 10.38
C GLY A 42 13.90 -15.16 10.14
N GLY A 43 14.17 -15.52 8.87
CA GLY A 43 15.28 -16.38 8.48
C GLY A 43 16.29 -15.65 7.59
N THR A 44 15.99 -15.54 6.27
CA THR A 44 16.89 -14.88 5.32
C THR A 44 16.77 -13.36 5.33
N VAL A 45 15.61 -12.84 5.73
CA VAL A 45 15.32 -11.40 5.89
C VAL A 45 14.55 -11.15 7.17
N ALA A 46 14.80 -9.99 7.79
CA ALA A 46 14.16 -9.58 9.03
C ALA A 46 12.74 -9.04 8.82
N ALA A 47 12.45 -8.50 7.63
CA ALA A 47 11.13 -8.02 7.27
C ALA A 47 10.85 -8.25 5.78
N ILE A 48 9.57 -8.41 5.45
CA ILE A 48 9.07 -8.48 4.07
C ILE A 48 7.90 -7.53 3.95
N LEU A 49 8.07 -6.48 3.14
CA LEU A 49 7.00 -5.54 2.77
C LEU A 49 6.57 -5.81 1.34
N VAL A 50 5.27 -5.99 1.14
CA VAL A 50 4.68 -6.13 -0.19
C VAL A 50 3.73 -4.95 -0.45
N ASP A 51 4.06 -4.13 -1.44
CA ASP A 51 3.14 -3.17 -2.06
C ASP A 51 2.27 -3.93 -3.06
N PHE A 52 0.96 -3.94 -2.83
CA PHE A 52 0.02 -4.58 -3.74
C PHE A 52 -0.84 -3.55 -4.46
N HIS A 53 -0.39 -3.20 -5.67
CA HIS A 53 -1.03 -2.21 -6.53
C HIS A 53 -2.22 -2.83 -7.27
N ALA A 54 -3.43 -2.62 -6.77
CA ALA A 54 -4.64 -3.25 -7.29
C ALA A 54 -5.87 -2.34 -7.13
N GLU A 55 -6.83 -2.44 -8.07
CA GLU A 55 -8.10 -1.71 -8.01
C GLU A 55 -9.03 -2.31 -6.96
N ALA A 56 -9.30 -3.62 -7.04
CA ALA A 56 -10.32 -4.25 -6.22
C ALA A 56 -9.87 -4.53 -4.78
N SER A 57 -10.59 -3.98 -3.80
CA SER A 57 -10.33 -4.25 -2.38
C SER A 57 -10.44 -5.74 -2.02
N SER A 58 -11.36 -6.48 -2.66
CA SER A 58 -11.49 -7.92 -2.47
C SER A 58 -10.25 -8.69 -2.93
N GLU A 59 -9.61 -8.30 -4.03
CA GLU A 59 -8.36 -8.89 -4.48
C GLU A 59 -7.22 -8.55 -3.51
N LYS A 60 -7.16 -7.31 -3.02
CA LYS A 60 -6.18 -6.88 -1.99
C LYS A 60 -6.31 -7.70 -0.71
N MET A 61 -7.53 -7.86 -0.19
CA MET A 61 -7.80 -8.67 1.01
C MET A 61 -7.44 -10.14 0.79
N ALA A 62 -7.86 -10.72 -0.34
CA ALA A 62 -7.54 -12.11 -0.67
C ALA A 62 -6.02 -12.34 -0.77
N PHE A 63 -5.30 -11.41 -1.37
CA PHE A 63 -3.84 -11.48 -1.47
C PHE A 63 -3.16 -11.38 -0.10
N ALA A 64 -3.64 -10.48 0.77
CA ALA A 64 -3.12 -10.34 2.13
C ALA A 64 -3.37 -11.60 2.98
N HIS A 65 -4.58 -12.17 2.93
CA HIS A 65 -4.88 -13.43 3.62
C HIS A 65 -4.07 -14.62 3.08
N PHE A 66 -3.80 -14.64 1.77
CA PHE A 66 -2.93 -15.67 1.17
C PHE A 66 -1.49 -15.61 1.69
N LEU A 67 -1.00 -14.41 2.01
CA LEU A 67 0.35 -14.19 2.54
C LEU A 67 0.40 -14.08 4.07
N ASP A 68 -0.73 -14.24 4.76
CA ASP A 68 -0.81 -14.07 6.21
C ASP A 68 0.13 -15.03 6.95
N GLY A 69 0.94 -14.47 7.86
CA GLY A 69 1.99 -15.18 8.58
C GLY A 69 3.28 -15.45 7.80
N GLN A 70 3.37 -15.03 6.52
CA GLN A 70 4.54 -15.25 5.67
C GLN A 70 5.31 -13.96 5.36
N VAL A 71 4.67 -12.79 5.54
CA VAL A 71 5.24 -11.47 5.30
C VAL A 71 4.94 -10.54 6.48
N SER A 72 5.75 -9.50 6.65
CA SER A 72 5.52 -8.49 7.69
C SER A 72 4.30 -7.64 7.38
N ALA A 73 4.15 -7.22 6.12
CA ALA A 73 3.05 -6.36 5.71
C ALA A 73 2.68 -6.53 4.24
N VAL A 74 1.38 -6.41 3.96
CA VAL A 74 0.80 -6.18 2.64
C VAL A 74 0.07 -4.84 2.68
N ILE A 75 0.59 -3.86 1.95
CA ILE A 75 0.00 -2.53 1.87
C ILE A 75 -0.52 -2.30 0.46
N GLY A 76 -1.80 -2.05 0.35
CA GLY A 76 -2.44 -1.72 -0.91
C GLY A 76 -2.15 -0.30 -1.37
N THR A 77 -2.13 -0.13 -2.69
CA THR A 77 -2.03 1.16 -3.39
C THR A 77 -2.98 1.17 -4.59
N HIS A 78 -3.09 2.25 -5.31
CA HIS A 78 -3.83 2.49 -6.53
C HIS A 78 -4.99 3.48 -6.39
N THR A 79 -5.84 3.37 -5.38
CA THR A 79 -7.08 4.17 -5.33
C THR A 79 -6.85 5.63 -4.97
N HIS A 80 -5.68 5.96 -4.47
CA HIS A 80 -5.27 7.27 -3.97
C HIS A 80 -5.99 7.71 -2.67
N CYS A 81 -6.92 6.90 -2.16
CA CYS A 81 -7.71 7.21 -0.97
C CYS A 81 -7.24 6.33 0.20
N PRO A 82 -6.76 6.93 1.31
CA PRO A 82 -6.33 6.14 2.46
C PRO A 82 -7.53 5.40 3.06
N SER A 83 -7.42 4.08 3.15
CA SER A 83 -8.47 3.24 3.71
C SER A 83 -8.45 3.22 5.25
N ALA A 84 -9.57 2.81 5.84
CA ALA A 84 -9.75 2.76 7.29
C ALA A 84 -9.59 1.34 7.88
N ASP A 85 -9.09 0.37 7.10
CA ASP A 85 -9.06 -1.05 7.42
C ASP A 85 -7.69 -1.57 7.89
N ALA A 86 -6.82 -0.66 8.35
CA ALA A 86 -5.52 -1.04 8.89
C ALA A 86 -5.66 -2.01 10.06
N GLN A 87 -5.07 -3.21 9.96
CA GLN A 87 -5.17 -4.28 10.94
C GLN A 87 -3.99 -5.23 10.87
N VAL A 88 -3.71 -5.94 11.95
CA VAL A 88 -2.85 -7.11 11.94
C VAL A 88 -3.74 -8.33 11.75
N LEU A 89 -3.49 -9.11 10.72
CA LEU A 89 -4.23 -10.34 10.41
C LEU A 89 -3.90 -11.45 11.43
N PRO A 90 -4.75 -12.50 11.56
CA PRO A 90 -4.55 -13.53 12.55
C PRO A 90 -3.20 -14.27 12.51
N GLY A 91 -2.57 -14.39 11.35
CA GLY A 91 -1.23 -14.96 11.18
C GLY A 91 -0.08 -13.99 11.48
N GLY A 92 -0.37 -12.70 11.74
CA GLY A 92 0.62 -11.70 12.12
C GLY A 92 1.11 -10.81 10.96
N THR A 93 0.46 -10.83 9.81
CA THR A 93 0.75 -9.90 8.71
C THR A 93 -0.04 -8.60 8.89
N ALA A 94 0.64 -7.45 8.84
CA ALA A 94 -0.03 -6.16 8.78
C ALA A 94 -0.70 -5.96 7.42
N PHE A 95 -1.93 -5.43 7.41
CA PHE A 95 -2.68 -5.17 6.19
C PHE A 95 -3.40 -3.82 6.23
N GLN A 96 -3.33 -3.09 5.13
CA GLN A 96 -4.18 -1.94 4.82
C GLN A 96 -4.48 -1.95 3.33
N SER A 97 -5.75 -1.82 2.93
CA SER A 97 -6.13 -1.95 1.51
C SER A 97 -5.70 -0.78 0.64
N ASP A 98 -5.47 0.41 1.19
CA ASP A 98 -4.81 1.50 0.47
C ASP A 98 -4.14 2.50 1.43
N ALA A 99 -2.87 2.78 1.20
CA ALA A 99 -2.12 3.76 1.98
C ALA A 99 -2.54 5.21 1.69
N GLY A 100 -3.20 5.44 0.56
CA GLY A 100 -3.51 6.77 0.04
C GLY A 100 -2.37 7.39 -0.76
N MET A 101 -2.63 8.54 -1.36
CA MET A 101 -1.62 9.32 -2.07
C MET A 101 -0.94 10.33 -1.13
N SER A 102 0.27 10.72 -1.44
CA SER A 102 0.88 11.93 -0.91
C SER A 102 0.66 13.07 -1.90
N GLY A 103 -0.25 13.99 -1.58
CA GLY A 103 -0.64 15.06 -2.50
C GLY A 103 -1.79 15.93 -2.00
N ASP A 104 -2.25 16.82 -2.86
CA ASP A 104 -3.38 17.71 -2.57
C ASP A 104 -4.70 16.93 -2.64
N TYR A 105 -5.44 16.91 -1.54
CA TYR A 105 -6.76 16.29 -1.44
C TYR A 105 -7.92 17.24 -1.78
N ASP A 106 -7.65 18.51 -2.14
CA ASP A 106 -8.60 19.37 -2.83
C ASP A 106 -8.58 19.18 -4.35
N SER A 107 -8.57 17.93 -4.74
CA SER A 107 -8.36 17.47 -6.11
C SER A 107 -9.22 16.25 -6.42
N VAL A 108 -9.19 15.79 -7.65
CA VAL A 108 -9.72 14.47 -8.03
C VAL A 108 -8.53 13.52 -8.19
N ILE A 109 -8.27 12.71 -7.19
CA ILE A 109 -7.12 11.77 -7.14
C ILE A 109 -5.76 12.43 -7.48
N GLY A 110 -5.55 13.67 -7.02
CA GLY A 110 -4.32 14.44 -7.29
C GLY A 110 -4.37 15.32 -8.54
N MET A 111 -5.46 15.29 -9.32
CA MET A 111 -5.60 16.12 -10.52
C MET A 111 -6.49 17.34 -10.27
N VAL A 112 -6.24 18.43 -10.97
CA VAL A 112 -7.07 19.66 -10.92
C VAL A 112 -8.53 19.30 -11.10
N LYS A 113 -9.35 19.64 -10.09
CA LYS A 113 -10.73 19.16 -9.94
C LYS A 113 -11.67 19.57 -11.06
N ASP A 114 -11.55 20.79 -11.59
CA ASP A 114 -12.49 21.31 -12.57
C ASP A 114 -12.42 20.55 -13.90
N ALA A 115 -11.23 20.32 -14.43
CA ALA A 115 -11.02 19.53 -15.64
C ALA A 115 -11.43 18.07 -15.45
N ALA A 116 -11.09 17.47 -14.31
CA ALA A 116 -11.45 16.09 -13.98
C ALA A 116 -12.97 15.91 -13.82
N THR A 117 -13.64 16.82 -13.07
CA THR A 117 -15.09 16.80 -12.88
C THR A 117 -15.83 16.94 -14.20
N LEU A 118 -15.40 17.89 -15.04
CA LEU A 118 -16.02 18.15 -16.34
C LEU A 118 -15.94 16.92 -17.26
N ARG A 119 -14.82 16.19 -17.23
CA ARG A 119 -14.60 14.96 -18.00
C ARG A 119 -15.62 13.86 -17.63
N PHE A 120 -15.86 13.66 -16.36
CA PHE A 120 -16.87 12.69 -15.89
C PHE A 120 -18.30 13.13 -16.21
N TRP A 121 -18.61 14.41 -15.99
CA TRP A 121 -19.94 14.93 -16.23
C TRP A 121 -20.33 14.89 -17.72
N ARG A 122 -19.43 15.35 -18.60
CA ARG A 122 -19.71 15.40 -20.06
C ARG A 122 -19.49 14.07 -20.77
N LYS A 123 -18.71 13.14 -20.18
CA LYS A 123 -18.27 11.88 -20.80
C LYS A 123 -17.61 12.08 -22.17
N MET A 124 -16.90 13.18 -22.33
CA MET A 124 -16.20 13.56 -23.56
C MET A 124 -14.72 13.83 -23.25
N PRO A 125 -13.82 13.58 -24.20
CA PRO A 125 -12.45 14.07 -24.08
C PRO A 125 -12.45 15.57 -23.81
N GLY A 126 -11.63 15.99 -22.86
CA GLY A 126 -11.44 17.38 -22.48
C GLY A 126 -9.96 17.76 -22.51
N GLU A 127 -9.61 18.82 -21.81
CA GLU A 127 -8.23 19.23 -21.61
C GLU A 127 -7.42 18.11 -20.92
N ARG A 128 -6.10 18.13 -21.16
CA ARG A 128 -5.20 17.22 -20.46
C ARG A 128 -5.26 17.51 -18.96
N LEU A 129 -5.40 16.46 -18.16
CA LEU A 129 -5.37 16.61 -16.71
C LEU A 129 -4.00 17.08 -16.26
N ALA A 130 -3.98 18.06 -15.34
CA ALA A 130 -2.78 18.58 -14.71
C ALA A 130 -2.79 18.20 -13.21
N PRO A 131 -1.62 17.97 -12.60
CA PRO A 131 -1.53 17.77 -11.14
C PRO A 131 -2.08 18.99 -10.39
N ALA A 132 -2.73 18.76 -9.25
CA ALA A 132 -3.10 19.80 -8.32
C ALA A 132 -1.86 20.24 -7.51
N GLU A 133 -1.76 21.57 -7.23
CA GLU A 133 -0.58 22.18 -6.60
C GLU A 133 -0.89 22.77 -5.21
N GLY A 134 -1.99 22.39 -4.59
CA GLY A 134 -2.37 22.84 -3.24
C GLY A 134 -1.57 22.17 -2.13
N GLU A 135 -1.96 22.42 -0.89
CA GLU A 135 -1.29 21.87 0.29
C GLU A 135 -1.41 20.34 0.32
N ALA A 136 -0.26 19.66 0.33
CA ALA A 136 -0.22 18.21 0.29
C ALA A 136 -0.44 17.58 1.68
N THR A 137 -1.25 16.51 1.73
CA THR A 137 -1.23 15.55 2.82
C THR A 137 -0.24 14.43 2.47
N VAL A 138 0.68 14.12 3.38
CA VAL A 138 1.50 12.92 3.29
C VAL A 138 0.71 11.77 3.89
N CYS A 139 0.42 10.75 3.08
CA CYS A 139 -0.20 9.51 3.52
C CYS A 139 0.79 8.35 3.50
N GLY A 140 0.60 7.41 4.42
CA GLY A 140 1.43 6.21 4.54
C GLY A 140 0.90 5.30 5.63
N THR A 141 1.69 4.27 5.91
CA THR A 141 1.37 3.27 6.93
C THR A 141 2.61 3.01 7.78
N PHE A 142 2.46 3.11 9.09
CA PHE A 142 3.46 2.68 10.05
C PHE A 142 3.22 1.22 10.41
N VAL A 143 4.27 0.41 10.38
CA VAL A 143 4.24 -0.99 10.81
C VAL A 143 5.40 -1.24 11.75
N GLU A 144 5.08 -1.79 12.92
CA GLU A 144 6.06 -2.27 13.90
C GLU A 144 6.09 -3.79 13.86
N THR A 145 7.29 -4.37 13.78
CA THR A 145 7.49 -5.81 13.67
C THR A 145 8.25 -6.37 14.87
N ASP A 146 7.97 -7.60 15.24
CA ASP A 146 8.78 -8.36 16.17
C ASP A 146 10.13 -8.74 15.57
N ASP A 147 11.20 -8.44 16.28
CA ASP A 147 12.58 -8.62 15.79
C ASP A 147 12.98 -10.10 15.56
N ALA A 148 12.34 -11.03 16.23
CA ALA A 148 12.66 -12.45 16.11
C ALA A 148 11.92 -13.12 14.96
N THR A 149 10.66 -12.76 14.76
CA THR A 149 9.78 -13.38 13.75
C THR A 149 9.66 -12.58 12.47
N GLY A 150 9.81 -11.24 12.57
CA GLY A 150 9.52 -10.30 11.49
C GLY A 150 8.02 -10.04 11.27
N LEU A 151 7.15 -10.70 12.03
CA LEU A 151 5.70 -10.49 11.95
C LEU A 151 5.30 -9.16 12.58
N ALA A 152 4.19 -8.60 12.12
CA ALA A 152 3.69 -7.33 12.62
C ALA A 152 3.10 -7.47 14.02
N MET A 153 3.47 -6.56 14.90
CA MET A 153 2.84 -6.36 16.20
C MET A 153 1.82 -5.22 16.18
N ARG A 154 2.03 -4.25 15.30
CA ARG A 154 1.22 -3.04 15.24
C ARG A 154 1.22 -2.46 13.82
N ILE A 155 0.08 -1.90 13.41
CA ILE A 155 -0.07 -1.12 12.20
C ILE A 155 -0.91 0.12 12.49
N GLU A 156 -0.48 1.27 12.00
CA GLU A 156 -1.23 2.52 12.14
C GLU A 156 -1.13 3.38 10.88
N PRO A 157 -2.22 4.05 10.48
CA PRO A 157 -2.18 4.97 9.36
C PRO A 157 -1.38 6.23 9.72
N VAL A 158 -0.66 6.76 8.74
CA VAL A 158 0.03 8.04 8.82
C VAL A 158 -0.65 9.02 7.88
N ARG A 159 -1.06 10.18 8.41
CA ARG A 159 -1.58 11.31 7.62
C ARG A 159 -1.11 12.62 8.25
N VAL A 160 -0.31 13.39 7.52
CA VAL A 160 0.30 14.62 8.01
C VAL A 160 0.21 15.74 6.98
N GLY A 161 -0.15 16.93 7.42
CA GLY A 161 -0.36 18.10 6.55
C GLY A 161 -1.70 18.08 5.82
N GLY A 162 -1.91 19.08 4.97
CA GLY A 162 -3.07 19.21 4.09
C GLY A 162 -4.43 19.13 4.78
N ARG A 163 -5.41 18.59 4.05
CA ARG A 163 -6.83 18.62 4.44
C ARG A 163 -7.30 17.42 5.24
N LEU A 164 -6.67 16.28 5.11
CA LEU A 164 -7.14 15.08 5.78
C LEU A 164 -6.94 15.15 7.29
N ALA A 165 -7.84 14.50 8.02
CA ALA A 165 -7.68 14.37 9.47
C ALA A 165 -6.31 13.72 9.79
N ARG A 166 -5.55 14.41 10.65
CA ARG A 166 -4.22 13.95 11.07
C ARG A 166 -4.31 12.57 11.74
N ALA A 167 -3.43 11.68 11.36
CA ALA A 167 -3.17 10.42 12.02
C ALA A 167 -1.65 10.22 12.14
N MET A 168 -1.20 9.83 13.32
CA MET A 168 0.20 9.54 13.60
C MET A 168 0.26 8.37 14.58
N PRO A 169 1.24 7.47 14.44
CA PRO A 169 1.45 6.41 15.41
C PRO A 169 1.59 7.00 16.82
N ALA A 170 0.96 6.36 17.79
CA ALA A 170 1.22 6.66 19.19
C ALA A 170 2.67 6.26 19.51
N GLY A 171 3.40 7.12 20.22
CA GLY A 171 4.78 6.86 20.64
C GLY A 171 4.87 5.74 21.66
#